data_aef85d7804c12826bf4f343eb28e0e99
#
_entry.id   aef85d7804c12826bf4f343eb28e0e99
#
_cell.length_a   1.000
_cell.length_b   1.000
_cell.length_c   1.000
_cell.angle_alpha   90.00
_cell.angle_beta   90.00
_cell.angle_gamma   90.00
#
_symmetry.space_group_name_H-M   'P 1'
#
loop_
_entity.id
_entity.type
_entity.pdbx_description
1 polymer ?
#
loop_
_entity_poly.entity_id
_entity_poly.type
_entity_poly.pdbx_seq_one_letter_code
_entity_poly.pdbx_strand_id
1 'polypeptide(L)'
;MVVAVPVSVVTPRSLPLLTRFLIEMLLLVAYNVHFLSSAQGQTLGNRAVRTRVVDARGRERLSIAQAAARPVVMQIPGMALLLSAHRPLSVVTNWAQHIPAKSQSISLPPSVSHAMTQFLGVAVICLVISLLDVLWSLWSPRRQTLHDKIVGSLVVKLSTP
;
A
#
# COMPACT_ATOMS: atom_id res chain seq x y z
N MET A 1 -4.83 -3.19 11.90
CA MET A 1 -4.75 -1.79 11.45
C MET A 1 -3.29 -1.35 11.59
N VAL A 2 -2.54 -1.35 10.50
CA VAL A 2 -1.17 -0.82 10.49
C VAL A 2 -1.32 0.69 10.53
N VAL A 3 -0.87 1.33 11.59
CA VAL A 3 -0.63 2.77 11.58
C VAL A 3 0.54 2.96 10.63
N ALA A 4 0.25 3.09 9.34
CA ALA A 4 1.17 3.65 8.39
C ALA A 4 1.38 5.09 8.85
N VAL A 5 2.46 5.34 9.59
CA VAL A 5 2.97 6.70 9.74
C VAL A 5 3.13 7.20 8.30
N PRO A 6 2.46 8.28 7.89
CA PRO A 6 2.58 8.75 6.52
C PRO A 6 4.04 9.16 6.31
N VAL A 7 4.82 8.26 5.71
CA VAL A 7 6.22 8.48 5.32
C VAL A 7 6.30 9.64 4.31
N SER A 8 5.15 10.03 3.74
CA SER A 8 4.98 11.24 2.92
C SER A 8 5.47 12.55 3.58
N VAL A 9 5.69 12.55 4.90
CA VAL A 9 6.27 13.71 5.62
C VAL A 9 7.79 13.82 5.41
N VAL A 10 8.45 12.70 5.06
CA VAL A 10 9.93 12.63 5.02
C VAL A 10 10.49 12.93 3.63
N THR A 11 9.70 12.77 2.56
CA THR A 11 10.18 12.95 1.19
C THR A 11 9.90 14.36 0.66
N PRO A 12 10.92 15.08 0.12
CA PRO A 12 10.72 16.39 -0.47
C PRO A 12 9.69 16.35 -1.61
N ARG A 13 8.78 17.33 -1.62
CA ARG A 13 7.75 17.45 -2.66
C ARG A 13 8.30 17.70 -4.06
N SER A 14 9.54 18.16 -4.15
CA SER A 14 10.27 18.41 -5.40
C SER A 14 10.68 17.15 -6.15
N LEU A 15 10.70 15.98 -5.49
CA LEU A 15 11.08 14.73 -6.14
C LEU A 15 9.96 14.20 -7.06
N PRO A 16 10.33 13.55 -8.19
CA PRO A 16 9.38 12.83 -9.03
C PRO A 16 8.56 11.82 -8.24
N LEU A 17 7.30 11.67 -8.60
CA LEU A 17 6.35 10.80 -7.87
C LEU A 17 6.86 9.36 -7.71
N LEU A 18 7.44 8.80 -8.78
CA LEU A 18 8.02 7.44 -8.74
C LEU A 18 9.20 7.34 -7.76
N THR A 19 10.09 8.35 -7.75
CA THR A 19 11.24 8.38 -6.83
C THR A 19 10.79 8.42 -5.37
N ARG A 20 9.79 9.24 -5.07
CA ARG A 20 9.19 9.30 -3.72
C ARG A 20 8.62 7.95 -3.32
N PHE A 21 7.83 7.34 -4.20
CA PHE A 21 7.25 6.02 -3.94
C PHE A 21 8.32 4.95 -3.69
N LEU A 22 9.42 4.95 -4.46
CA LEU A 22 10.52 3.99 -4.26
C LEU A 22 11.22 4.20 -2.91
N ILE A 23 11.45 5.46 -2.51
CA ILE A 23 12.03 5.78 -1.20
C ILE A 23 11.09 5.32 -0.07
N GLU A 24 9.81 5.63 -0.18
CA GLU A 24 8.79 5.23 0.81
C GLU A 24 8.69 3.70 0.93
N MET A 25 8.74 3.00 -0.22
CA MET A 25 8.76 1.54 -0.25
C MET A 25 10.01 0.96 0.42
N LEU A 26 11.18 1.52 0.12
CA LEU A 26 12.44 1.09 0.73
C LEU A 26 12.42 1.27 2.26
N LEU A 27 11.96 2.43 2.73
CA LEU A 27 11.82 2.71 4.16
C LEU A 27 10.83 1.77 4.83
N LEU A 28 9.69 1.47 4.16
CA LEU A 28 8.70 0.54 4.65
C LEU A 28 9.24 -0.89 4.75
N VAL A 29 9.98 -1.34 3.73
CA VAL A 29 10.66 -2.65 3.74
C VAL A 29 11.69 -2.71 4.86
N ALA A 30 12.57 -1.70 4.98
CA ALA A 30 13.58 -1.65 6.03
C ALA A 30 12.94 -1.67 7.43
N TYR A 31 11.88 -0.90 7.64
CA TYR A 31 11.10 -0.91 8.89
C TYR A 31 10.55 -2.30 9.20
N ASN A 32 9.89 -2.95 8.22
CA ASN A 32 9.31 -4.27 8.44
C ASN A 32 10.40 -5.33 8.69
N VAL A 33 11.49 -5.31 7.92
CA VAL A 33 12.63 -6.22 8.15
C VAL A 33 13.18 -6.05 9.55
N HIS A 34 13.46 -4.81 9.98
CA HIS A 34 14.01 -4.54 11.29
C HIS A 34 13.12 -5.06 12.43
N PHE A 35 11.81 -4.79 12.36
CA PHE A 35 10.90 -5.15 13.46
C PHE A 35 10.41 -6.60 13.40
N LEU A 36 10.08 -7.14 12.23
CA LEU A 36 9.47 -8.47 12.10
C LEU A 36 10.50 -9.59 12.14
N SER A 37 11.76 -9.36 11.72
CA SER A 37 12.83 -10.34 11.88
C SER A 37 13.47 -10.31 13.27
N SER A 38 13.16 -9.30 14.08
CA SER A 38 13.66 -9.20 15.47
C SER A 38 13.07 -10.30 16.36
N ALA A 39 13.69 -10.48 17.53
CA ALA A 39 13.26 -11.48 18.52
C ALA A 39 11.80 -11.33 18.95
N GLN A 40 11.27 -10.10 18.91
CA GLN A 40 9.90 -9.81 19.31
C GLN A 40 8.88 -10.07 18.19
N GLY A 41 9.28 -10.02 16.90
CA GLY A 41 8.39 -10.21 15.76
C GLY A 41 7.21 -9.23 15.72
N GLN A 42 7.41 -8.02 16.23
CA GLN A 42 6.35 -7.03 16.40
C GLN A 42 6.77 -5.67 15.86
N THR A 43 5.94 -5.08 15.01
CA THR A 43 6.02 -3.65 14.71
C THR A 43 5.46 -2.83 15.87
N LEU A 44 5.69 -1.52 15.88
CA LEU A 44 5.13 -0.63 16.89
C LEU A 44 3.60 -0.74 16.98
N GLY A 45 2.90 -0.84 15.84
CA GLY A 45 1.46 -1.04 15.80
C GLY A 45 1.03 -2.39 16.38
N ASN A 46 1.78 -3.47 16.07
CA ASN A 46 1.50 -4.80 16.61
C ASN A 46 1.68 -4.86 18.14
N ARG A 47 2.66 -4.13 18.67
CA ARG A 47 2.87 -4.01 20.13
C ARG A 47 1.69 -3.32 20.80
N ALA A 48 1.16 -2.25 20.21
CA ALA A 48 0.01 -1.51 20.75
C ALA A 48 -1.24 -2.38 20.88
N VAL A 49 -1.46 -3.32 19.93
CA VAL A 49 -2.62 -4.24 19.95
C VAL A 49 -2.28 -5.63 20.48
N ARG A 50 -1.10 -5.81 21.07
CA ARG A 50 -0.61 -7.08 21.65
C ARG A 50 -0.68 -8.25 20.68
N THR A 51 -0.26 -8.02 19.44
CA THR A 51 -0.15 -9.05 18.42
C THR A 51 1.31 -9.26 18.03
N ARG A 52 1.63 -10.45 17.52
CA ARG A 52 2.94 -10.83 17.02
C ARG A 52 2.79 -11.47 15.65
N VAL A 53 3.74 -11.21 14.76
CA VAL A 53 3.81 -11.87 13.47
C VAL A 53 4.81 -13.03 13.55
N VAL A 54 4.35 -14.22 13.19
CA VAL A 54 5.15 -15.46 13.20
C VAL A 54 5.09 -16.13 11.84
N ASP A 55 6.00 -17.08 11.60
CA ASP A 55 5.96 -17.91 10.39
C ASP A 55 4.79 -18.92 10.49
N ALA A 56 3.98 -19.01 9.45
CA ALA A 56 2.88 -19.96 9.37
C ALA A 56 3.34 -21.44 9.39
N ARG A 57 4.63 -21.70 9.17
CA ARG A 57 5.26 -23.04 9.22
C ARG A 57 5.73 -23.44 10.63
N GLY A 58 5.38 -22.68 11.66
CA GLY A 58 5.72 -22.97 13.04
C GLY A 58 7.08 -22.44 13.52
N ARG A 59 7.76 -21.63 12.74
CA ARG A 59 8.96 -20.90 13.22
C ARG A 59 8.52 -19.72 14.08
N GLU A 60 9.23 -19.47 15.14
CA GLU A 60 8.92 -18.34 16.03
C GLU A 60 9.11 -16.96 15.38
N ARG A 61 9.90 -16.88 14.31
CA ARG A 61 10.27 -15.63 13.63
C ARG A 61 10.08 -15.73 12.13
N LEU A 62 9.76 -14.61 11.51
CA LEU A 62 9.82 -14.50 10.06
C LEU A 62 11.27 -14.48 9.59
N SER A 63 11.51 -15.09 8.44
CA SER A 63 12.77 -14.88 7.72
C SER A 63 12.84 -13.44 7.21
N ILE A 64 14.06 -12.94 6.96
CA ILE A 64 14.28 -11.62 6.37
C ILE A 64 13.53 -11.47 5.04
N ALA A 65 13.55 -12.52 4.21
CA ALA A 65 12.83 -12.54 2.94
C ALA A 65 11.32 -12.41 3.11
N GLN A 66 10.71 -13.11 4.09
CA GLN A 66 9.28 -12.97 4.39
C GLN A 66 8.94 -11.58 4.94
N ALA A 67 9.78 -11.05 5.84
CA ALA A 67 9.60 -9.72 6.41
C ALA A 67 9.69 -8.61 5.34
N ALA A 68 10.56 -8.78 4.33
CA ALA A 68 10.67 -7.88 3.19
C ALA A 68 9.53 -8.06 2.17
N ALA A 69 9.15 -9.30 1.86
CA ALA A 69 8.10 -9.59 0.89
C ALA A 69 6.71 -9.09 1.34
N ARG A 70 6.43 -9.12 2.63
CA ARG A 70 5.13 -8.74 3.18
C ARG A 70 4.68 -7.33 2.78
N PRO A 71 5.45 -6.25 3.03
CA PRO A 71 5.07 -4.91 2.59
C PRO A 71 5.05 -4.77 1.06
N VAL A 72 5.91 -5.48 0.33
CA VAL A 72 5.94 -5.45 -1.14
C VAL A 72 4.62 -5.99 -1.70
N VAL A 73 4.18 -7.19 -1.27
CA VAL A 73 2.91 -7.79 -1.71
C VAL A 73 1.73 -6.90 -1.34
N MET A 74 1.72 -6.33 -0.14
CA MET A 74 0.67 -5.43 0.32
C MET A 74 0.57 -4.14 -0.51
N GLN A 75 1.68 -3.68 -1.10
CA GLN A 75 1.74 -2.45 -1.89
C GLN A 75 1.49 -2.65 -3.40
N ILE A 76 1.26 -3.87 -3.88
CA ILE A 76 0.98 -4.14 -5.30
C ILE A 76 -0.20 -3.29 -5.83
N PRO A 77 -1.36 -3.20 -5.15
CA PRO A 77 -2.45 -2.33 -5.63
C PRO A 77 -2.06 -0.85 -5.68
N GLY A 78 -1.31 -0.36 -4.69
CA GLY A 78 -0.81 1.01 -4.64
C GLY A 78 0.15 1.32 -5.80
N MET A 79 1.03 0.38 -6.15
CA MET A 79 1.92 0.49 -7.30
C MET A 79 1.12 0.55 -8.62
N ALA A 80 0.14 -0.32 -8.80
CA ALA A 80 -0.71 -0.32 -9.98
C ALA A 80 -1.46 1.01 -10.13
N LEU A 81 -1.99 1.53 -9.01
CA LEU A 81 -2.65 2.83 -8.98
C LEU A 81 -1.69 3.98 -9.35
N LEU A 82 -0.48 3.98 -8.79
CA LEU A 82 0.55 4.98 -9.09
C LEU A 82 0.92 4.99 -10.58
N LEU A 83 1.17 3.81 -11.16
CA LEU A 83 1.53 3.68 -12.56
C LEU A 83 0.37 4.11 -13.48
N SER A 84 -0.88 3.83 -13.10
CA SER A 84 -2.06 4.25 -13.86
C SER A 84 -2.33 5.76 -13.77
N ALA A 85 -1.87 6.42 -12.72
CA ALA A 85 -2.08 7.86 -12.50
C ALA A 85 -1.22 8.75 -13.41
N HIS A 86 -0.12 8.23 -13.97
CA HIS A 86 0.82 9.04 -14.74
C HIS A 86 0.18 9.69 -15.97
N ARG A 87 -0.60 8.94 -16.76
CA ARG A 87 -1.28 9.46 -17.98
C ARG A 87 -2.37 10.49 -17.64
N PRO A 88 -3.36 10.20 -16.76
CA PRO A 88 -4.39 11.18 -16.44
C PRO A 88 -3.83 12.45 -15.83
N LEU A 89 -2.80 12.38 -14.98
CA LEU A 89 -2.16 13.56 -14.42
C LEU A 89 -1.54 14.45 -15.49
N SER A 90 -0.81 13.89 -16.46
CA SER A 90 -0.21 14.67 -17.53
C SER A 90 -1.25 15.30 -18.46
N VAL A 91 -2.33 14.59 -18.78
CA VAL A 91 -3.43 15.11 -19.61
C VAL A 91 -4.17 16.24 -18.89
N VAL A 92 -4.48 16.07 -17.60
CA VAL A 92 -5.18 17.10 -16.80
C VAL A 92 -4.31 18.34 -16.62
N THR A 93 -3.01 18.17 -16.32
CA THR A 93 -2.11 19.32 -16.13
C THR A 93 -1.92 20.09 -17.43
N ASN A 94 -1.73 19.42 -18.56
CA ASN A 94 -1.64 20.06 -19.87
C ASN A 94 -2.93 20.83 -20.22
N TRP A 95 -4.08 20.23 -20.01
CA TRP A 95 -5.37 20.90 -20.23
C TRP A 95 -5.53 22.12 -19.32
N ALA A 96 -5.24 21.99 -18.03
CA ALA A 96 -5.38 23.07 -17.06
C ALA A 96 -4.51 24.30 -17.39
N GLN A 97 -3.31 24.08 -17.96
CA GLN A 97 -2.42 25.17 -18.40
C GLN A 97 -2.95 25.95 -19.61
N HIS A 98 -3.87 25.39 -20.39
CA HIS A 98 -4.41 26.00 -21.61
C HIS A 98 -5.82 26.57 -21.42
N ILE A 99 -6.36 26.58 -20.18
CA ILE A 99 -7.67 27.18 -19.89
C ILE A 99 -7.55 28.72 -19.96
N PRO A 100 -8.33 29.40 -20.83
CA PRO A 100 -8.35 30.86 -20.85
C PRO A 100 -8.92 31.40 -19.55
N ALA A 101 -8.27 32.42 -19.00
CA ALA A 101 -8.68 33.03 -17.71
C ALA A 101 -10.11 33.61 -17.67
N LYS A 102 -10.76 33.77 -18.83
CA LYS A 102 -12.12 34.34 -19.00
C LYS A 102 -13.19 33.30 -19.38
N SER A 103 -12.93 32.01 -19.31
CA SER A 103 -13.90 30.96 -19.69
C SER A 103 -15.04 30.90 -18.68
N GLN A 104 -16.27 31.30 -19.08
CA GLN A 104 -17.48 31.21 -18.26
C GLN A 104 -18.04 29.75 -18.17
N SER A 105 -17.66 28.87 -19.09
CA SER A 105 -18.07 27.47 -19.06
C SER A 105 -16.85 26.59 -19.40
N ILE A 106 -16.48 25.70 -18.47
CA ILE A 106 -15.38 24.76 -18.64
C ILE A 106 -16.01 23.41 -19.02
N SER A 107 -15.97 23.05 -20.29
CA SER A 107 -16.28 21.67 -20.72
C SER A 107 -15.02 20.82 -20.69
N LEU A 108 -15.10 19.65 -20.07
CA LEU A 108 -13.98 18.71 -20.06
C LEU A 108 -13.77 18.12 -21.47
N PRO A 109 -12.56 18.21 -22.05
CA PRO A 109 -12.27 17.56 -23.31
C PRO A 109 -12.45 16.04 -23.22
N PRO A 110 -12.81 15.36 -24.31
CA PRO A 110 -12.94 13.89 -24.31
C PRO A 110 -11.67 13.16 -23.84
N SER A 111 -10.49 13.70 -24.14
CA SER A 111 -9.22 13.14 -23.69
C SER A 111 -9.07 13.14 -22.16
N VAL A 112 -9.52 14.20 -21.50
CA VAL A 112 -9.52 14.30 -20.02
C VAL A 112 -10.53 13.34 -19.41
N SER A 113 -11.76 13.31 -19.96
CA SER A 113 -12.80 12.39 -19.46
C SER A 113 -12.41 10.94 -19.62
N HIS A 114 -11.83 10.54 -20.74
CA HIS A 114 -11.32 9.17 -20.92
C HIS A 114 -10.17 8.83 -19.97
N ALA A 115 -9.22 9.74 -19.77
CA ALA A 115 -8.11 9.53 -18.85
C ALA A 115 -8.61 9.37 -17.40
N MET A 116 -9.59 10.19 -16.99
CA MET A 116 -10.21 10.10 -15.67
C MET A 116 -11.00 8.80 -15.49
N THR A 117 -11.74 8.36 -16.51
CA THR A 117 -12.51 7.09 -16.45
C THR A 117 -11.57 5.89 -16.33
N GLN A 118 -10.47 5.87 -17.09
CA GLN A 118 -9.46 4.82 -16.96
C GLN A 118 -8.83 4.77 -15.57
N PHE A 119 -8.46 5.93 -15.02
CA PHE A 119 -7.92 6.03 -13.67
C PHE A 119 -8.91 5.54 -12.62
N LEU A 120 -10.17 5.96 -12.69
CA LEU A 120 -11.24 5.51 -11.80
C LEU A 120 -11.44 4.00 -11.89
N GLY A 121 -11.43 3.43 -13.10
CA GLY A 121 -11.52 1.98 -13.29
C GLY A 121 -10.42 1.23 -12.56
N VAL A 122 -9.16 1.65 -12.72
CA VAL A 122 -8.02 1.05 -12.00
C VAL A 122 -8.16 1.27 -10.49
N ALA A 123 -8.58 2.45 -10.03
CA ALA A 123 -8.77 2.75 -8.62
C ALA A 123 -9.83 1.83 -7.97
N VAL A 124 -10.95 1.60 -8.66
CA VAL A 124 -11.99 0.66 -8.19
C VAL A 124 -11.46 -0.76 -8.13
N ILE A 125 -10.73 -1.23 -9.14
CA ILE A 125 -10.13 -2.58 -9.13
C ILE A 125 -9.14 -2.71 -7.97
N CYS A 126 -8.26 -1.74 -7.75
CA CYS A 126 -7.32 -1.74 -6.64
C CYS A 126 -8.03 -1.74 -5.28
N LEU A 127 -9.11 -0.97 -5.14
CA LEU A 127 -9.95 -0.96 -3.94
C LEU A 127 -10.58 -2.33 -3.69
N VAL A 128 -11.17 -2.95 -4.72
CA VAL A 128 -11.77 -4.28 -4.61
C VAL A 128 -10.73 -5.32 -4.19
N ILE A 129 -9.54 -5.31 -4.82
CA ILE A 129 -8.45 -6.23 -4.45
C ILE A 129 -8.04 -6.02 -2.98
N SER A 130 -7.90 -4.77 -2.54
CA SER A 130 -7.52 -4.44 -1.16
C SER A 130 -8.60 -4.86 -0.16
N LEU A 131 -9.87 -4.70 -0.50
CA LEU A 131 -10.98 -5.17 0.32
C LEU A 131 -11.01 -6.71 0.39
N LEU A 132 -10.83 -7.39 -0.73
CA LEU A 132 -10.76 -8.86 -0.76
C LEU A 132 -9.60 -9.40 0.06
N ASP A 133 -8.44 -8.73 0.04
CA ASP A 133 -7.29 -9.10 0.86
C ASP A 133 -7.64 -9.09 2.36
N VAL A 134 -8.31 -8.04 2.83
CA VAL A 134 -8.72 -7.92 4.23
C VAL A 134 -9.87 -8.87 4.56
N LEU A 135 -10.91 -8.92 3.71
CA LEU A 135 -12.08 -9.77 3.90
C LEU A 135 -11.73 -11.26 3.89
N TRP A 136 -10.68 -11.65 3.15
CA TRP A 136 -10.19 -13.02 3.16
C TRP A 136 -9.92 -13.56 4.57
N SER A 137 -9.51 -12.69 5.49
CA SER A 137 -9.27 -13.07 6.89
C SER A 137 -10.53 -13.56 7.61
N LEU A 138 -11.73 -13.18 7.16
CA LEU A 138 -13.00 -13.61 7.77
C LEU A 138 -13.33 -15.08 7.45
N TRP A 139 -12.97 -15.53 6.24
CA TRP A 139 -13.20 -16.92 5.81
C TRP A 139 -12.00 -17.84 6.06
N SER A 140 -10.82 -17.27 6.29
CA SER A 140 -9.62 -18.05 6.56
C SER A 140 -9.70 -18.70 7.94
N PRO A 141 -9.53 -20.03 8.07
CA PRO A 141 -9.52 -20.72 9.38
C PRO A 141 -8.50 -20.17 10.36
N ARG A 142 -7.38 -19.64 9.84
CA ARG A 142 -6.29 -19.03 10.62
C ARG A 142 -6.41 -17.52 10.72
N ARG A 143 -7.51 -16.92 10.24
CA ARG A 143 -7.74 -15.46 10.19
C ARG A 143 -6.57 -14.69 9.55
N GLN A 144 -5.97 -15.30 8.52
CA GLN A 144 -4.89 -14.69 7.73
C GLN A 144 -5.48 -13.87 6.59
N THR A 145 -4.92 -12.71 6.33
CA THR A 145 -5.18 -11.95 5.10
C THR A 145 -4.55 -12.66 3.90
N LEU A 146 -4.93 -12.30 2.70
CA LEU A 146 -4.41 -12.94 1.49
C LEU A 146 -2.90 -12.72 1.36
N HIS A 147 -2.41 -11.51 1.60
CA HIS A 147 -0.97 -11.21 1.57
C HIS A 147 -0.20 -11.98 2.64
N ASP A 148 -0.74 -12.18 3.85
CA ASP A 148 -0.12 -13.00 4.89
C ASP A 148 0.01 -14.47 4.46
N LYS A 149 -1.02 -14.98 3.75
CA LYS A 149 -1.00 -16.35 3.21
C LYS A 149 0.05 -16.51 2.11
N ILE A 150 0.17 -15.53 1.19
CA ILE A 150 1.18 -15.55 0.12
C ILE A 150 2.59 -15.57 0.70
N VAL A 151 2.84 -14.75 1.71
CA VAL A 151 4.16 -14.64 2.36
C VAL A 151 4.44 -15.78 3.34
N GLY A 152 3.40 -16.51 3.77
CA GLY A 152 3.50 -17.56 4.79
C GLY A 152 3.68 -16.97 6.19
N SER A 153 3.06 -15.85 6.49
CA SER A 153 3.05 -15.22 7.82
C SER A 153 1.71 -15.43 8.53
N LEU A 154 1.74 -15.37 9.85
CA LEU A 154 0.55 -15.50 10.71
C LEU A 154 0.61 -14.44 11.80
N VAL A 155 -0.50 -13.74 12.02
CA VAL A 155 -0.64 -12.80 13.13
C VAL A 155 -1.29 -13.51 14.30
N VAL A 156 -0.59 -13.62 15.42
CA VAL A 156 -1.08 -14.24 16.64
C VAL A 156 -1.28 -13.19 17.72
N LYS A 157 -2.35 -13.34 18.51
CA LYS A 157 -2.60 -12.51 19.68
C LYS A 157 -1.79 -13.06 20.86
N LEU A 158 -1.09 -12.19 21.56
CA LEU A 158 -0.41 -12.57 22.79
C LEU A 158 -1.45 -12.69 23.91
N SER A 159 -1.47 -13.84 24.59
CA SER A 159 -2.26 -13.99 25.81
C SER A 159 -1.73 -13.03 26.88
N THR A 160 -2.62 -12.36 27.57
CA THR A 160 -2.28 -11.67 28.85
C THR A 160 -1.89 -12.73 29.87
N PRO A 161 -0.77 -12.57 30.57
CA PRO A 161 -0.50 -13.41 31.73
C PRO A 161 -1.57 -13.23 32.81
#